data_39d5cf7ea6d078318b645737df5db6f0
#
_entry.id   39d5cf7ea6d078318b645737df5db6f0
#
_cell.length_a   1.000
_cell.length_b   1.000
_cell.length_c   1.000
_cell.angle_alpha   90.00
_cell.angle_beta   90.00
_cell.angle_gamma   90.00
#
_symmetry.space_group_name_H-M   'P 1'
#
loop_
_entity.id
_entity.type
_entity.pdbx_description
1 polymer ?
#
loop_
_entity_poly.entity_id
_entity_poly.type
_entity_poly.pdbx_seq_one_letter_code
_entity_poly.pdbx_strand_id
1 'polypeptide(L)'
;MTVFLVRHAQAGSRIGAALDDDRLRTLTVEGRHQSAELAGMLAVLGVTEILTSPYRRCIETAAPLAAALNVEVQITTALQEGPHDGALALVRQLASGSAAFFSHGDIIPGVLQSLAQEDNLDLGESPRCQKASIWILEAGSLTSQFVTATYISPPHWDKG
;
A
#
# COMPACT_ATOMS: atom_id res chain seq x y z
N MET A 1 -8.47 -1.88 -14.30
CA MET A 1 -8.25 -3.11 -13.52
C MET A 1 -6.86 -3.09 -12.93
N THR A 2 -6.70 -2.22 -11.98
CA THR A 2 -5.41 -1.89 -11.40
C THR A 2 -5.48 -1.96 -9.88
N VAL A 3 -4.49 -2.57 -9.26
CA VAL A 3 -4.31 -2.60 -7.81
C VAL A 3 -3.02 -1.87 -7.47
N PHE A 4 -3.10 -0.99 -6.48
CA PHE A 4 -1.96 -0.24 -5.96
C PHE A 4 -1.67 -0.75 -4.55
N LEU A 5 -0.48 -1.32 -4.34
CA LEU A 5 -0.03 -1.75 -3.03
C LEU A 5 0.94 -0.70 -2.50
N VAL A 6 0.53 0.02 -1.46
CA VAL A 6 1.27 1.16 -0.91
C VAL A 6 1.75 0.82 0.49
N ARG A 7 3.06 0.83 0.70
CA ARG A 7 3.60 0.70 2.05
C ARG A 7 3.46 2.05 2.77
N HIS A 8 3.07 2.01 4.05
CA HIS A 8 2.95 3.23 4.85
C HIS A 8 4.22 4.09 4.77
N ALA A 9 4.07 5.39 4.92
CA ALA A 9 5.15 6.35 4.90
C ALA A 9 5.98 6.31 6.20
N GLN A 10 7.04 7.09 6.26
CA GLN A 10 7.96 7.11 7.40
C GLN A 10 7.21 7.43 8.69
N ALA A 11 7.34 6.54 9.68
CA ALA A 11 6.70 6.65 10.97
C ALA A 11 7.73 6.80 12.08
N GLY A 12 7.27 7.25 13.25
CA GLY A 12 8.11 7.43 14.41
C GLY A 12 8.74 6.13 14.92
N SER A 13 9.67 6.27 15.83
CA SER A 13 10.47 5.17 16.36
C SER A 13 9.65 4.29 17.31
N ARG A 14 10.03 3.00 17.39
CA ARG A 14 9.53 2.03 18.37
C ARG A 14 10.20 2.16 19.75
N ILE A 15 11.17 3.05 19.92
CA ILE A 15 11.97 3.14 21.14
C ILE A 15 11.07 3.46 22.33
N GLY A 16 11.09 2.56 23.32
CA GLY A 16 10.35 2.72 24.57
C GLY A 16 8.85 2.48 24.50
N ALA A 17 8.32 2.09 23.33
CA ALA A 17 6.90 1.81 23.17
C ALA A 17 6.54 0.38 23.57
N ALA A 18 5.41 0.20 24.27
CA ALA A 18 4.79 -1.10 24.44
C ALA A 18 4.22 -1.59 23.09
N LEU A 19 3.93 -2.90 22.98
CA LEU A 19 3.40 -3.47 21.72
C LEU A 19 2.13 -2.75 21.23
N ASP A 20 1.26 -2.32 22.15
CA ASP A 20 0.04 -1.60 21.79
C ASP A 20 0.33 -0.23 21.23
N ASP A 21 1.43 0.42 21.67
CA ASP A 21 1.84 1.74 21.19
C ASP A 21 2.34 1.69 19.75
N ASP A 22 2.84 0.54 19.28
CA ASP A 22 3.28 0.37 17.89
C ASP A 22 2.15 0.66 16.90
N ARG A 23 0.94 0.25 17.22
CA ARG A 23 -0.24 0.52 16.40
C ARG A 23 -0.59 1.99 16.34
N LEU A 24 -0.19 2.75 17.34
CA LEU A 24 -0.48 4.17 17.49
C LEU A 24 0.66 5.07 16.99
N ARG A 25 1.76 4.49 16.51
CA ARG A 25 2.84 5.30 15.94
C ARG A 25 2.34 6.13 14.78
N THR A 26 2.59 7.43 14.84
CA THR A 26 2.17 8.38 13.82
C THR A 26 3.29 8.62 12.82
N LEU A 27 2.96 9.19 11.67
CA LEU A 27 3.95 9.58 10.68
C LEU A 27 4.87 10.69 11.22
N THR A 28 6.12 10.67 10.80
CA THR A 28 7.05 11.77 11.01
C THR A 28 6.72 12.93 10.06
N VAL A 29 7.43 14.05 10.19
CA VAL A 29 7.31 15.16 9.23
C VAL A 29 7.62 14.66 7.82
N GLU A 30 8.71 13.89 7.67
CA GLU A 30 9.05 13.26 6.39
C GLU A 30 7.90 12.37 5.88
N GLY A 31 7.32 11.54 6.74
CA GLY A 31 6.21 10.66 6.38
C GLY A 31 4.97 11.42 5.92
N ARG A 32 4.64 12.52 6.59
CA ARG A 32 3.51 13.37 6.15
C ARG A 32 3.77 13.99 4.79
N HIS A 33 5.00 14.41 4.53
CA HIS A 33 5.38 14.92 3.23
C HIS A 33 5.27 13.84 2.14
N GLN A 34 5.79 12.65 2.44
CA GLN A 34 5.68 11.50 1.54
C GLN A 34 4.22 11.15 1.24
N SER A 35 3.34 11.15 2.25
CA SER A 35 1.92 10.83 2.04
C SER A 35 1.21 11.86 1.16
N ALA A 36 1.57 13.14 1.28
CA ALA A 36 1.03 14.18 0.41
C ALA A 36 1.48 13.99 -1.04
N GLU A 37 2.75 13.65 -1.25
CA GLU A 37 3.28 13.38 -2.58
C GLU A 37 2.64 12.13 -3.21
N LEU A 38 2.46 11.07 -2.41
CA LEU A 38 1.77 9.86 -2.85
C LEU A 38 0.33 10.16 -3.29
N ALA A 39 -0.37 11.01 -2.52
CA ALA A 39 -1.73 11.42 -2.87
C ALA A 39 -1.78 12.12 -4.22
N GLY A 40 -0.84 13.02 -4.50
CA GLY A 40 -0.75 13.71 -5.78
C GLY A 40 -0.50 12.74 -6.94
N MET A 41 0.36 11.74 -6.75
CA MET A 41 0.64 10.73 -7.76
C MET A 41 -0.55 9.82 -8.01
N LEU A 42 -1.17 9.30 -6.95
CA LEU A 42 -2.24 8.33 -7.06
C LEU A 42 -3.58 8.94 -7.49
N ALA A 43 -3.82 10.20 -7.15
CA ALA A 43 -5.08 10.88 -7.47
C ALA A 43 -5.35 10.95 -8.98
N VAL A 44 -4.30 10.98 -9.80
CA VAL A 44 -4.43 11.06 -11.27
C VAL A 44 -4.45 9.68 -11.94
N LEU A 45 -4.31 8.60 -11.18
CA LEU A 45 -4.24 7.24 -11.72
C LEU A 45 -5.58 6.49 -11.65
N GLY A 46 -6.66 7.17 -11.29
CA GLY A 46 -8.00 6.61 -11.37
C GLY A 46 -8.41 5.71 -10.19
N VAL A 47 -7.80 5.87 -9.03
CA VAL A 47 -8.17 5.13 -7.81
C VAL A 47 -9.63 5.42 -7.44
N THR A 48 -10.43 4.39 -7.22
CA THR A 48 -11.83 4.50 -6.83
C THR A 48 -12.14 3.95 -5.44
N GLU A 49 -11.27 3.10 -4.90
CA GLU A 49 -11.42 2.52 -3.56
C GLU A 49 -10.10 2.60 -2.80
N ILE A 50 -10.20 2.86 -1.51
CA ILE A 50 -9.02 2.93 -0.62
C ILE A 50 -9.27 2.03 0.57
N LEU A 51 -8.38 1.06 0.79
CA LEU A 51 -8.39 0.17 1.94
C LEU A 51 -7.09 0.33 2.72
N THR A 52 -7.17 0.25 4.04
CA THR A 52 -5.98 0.44 4.88
C THR A 52 -5.96 -0.51 6.07
N SER A 53 -4.75 -0.87 6.49
CA SER A 53 -4.49 -1.44 7.80
C SER A 53 -5.06 -0.53 8.90
N PRO A 54 -5.54 -1.08 10.04
CA PRO A 54 -5.99 -0.27 11.16
C PRO A 54 -4.86 0.46 11.90
N TYR A 55 -3.60 0.18 11.60
CA TYR A 55 -2.47 0.85 12.22
C TYR A 55 -2.45 2.32 11.80
N ARG A 56 -2.22 3.20 12.77
CA ARG A 56 -2.31 4.65 12.58
C ARG A 56 -1.44 5.15 11.41
N ARG A 57 -0.22 4.65 11.29
CA ARG A 57 0.69 5.06 10.21
C ARG A 57 0.16 4.75 8.82
N CYS A 58 -0.63 3.69 8.67
CA CYS A 58 -1.27 3.36 7.39
C CYS A 58 -2.47 4.26 7.12
N ILE A 59 -3.30 4.49 8.13
CA ILE A 59 -4.47 5.40 8.02
C ILE A 59 -4.00 6.80 7.66
N GLU A 60 -2.96 7.30 8.31
CA GLU A 60 -2.41 8.64 8.03
C GLU A 60 -1.79 8.73 6.65
N THR A 61 -1.18 7.64 6.15
CA THR A 61 -0.65 7.61 4.79
C THR A 61 -1.77 7.66 3.74
N ALA A 62 -2.89 7.01 4.00
CA ALA A 62 -4.03 6.97 3.09
C ALA A 62 -4.87 8.26 3.11
N ALA A 63 -4.88 8.98 4.22
CA ALA A 63 -5.79 10.11 4.45
C ALA A 63 -5.70 11.23 3.38
N PRO A 64 -4.51 11.68 2.94
CA PRO A 64 -4.44 12.73 1.92
C PRO A 64 -5.06 12.30 0.58
N LEU A 65 -4.88 11.05 0.18
CA LEU A 65 -5.49 10.54 -1.06
C LEU A 65 -7.01 10.48 -0.94
N ALA A 66 -7.50 9.99 0.19
CA ALA A 66 -8.94 9.92 0.45
C ALA A 66 -9.58 11.31 0.39
N ALA A 67 -8.92 12.32 0.96
CA ALA A 67 -9.39 13.70 0.91
C ALA A 67 -9.38 14.25 -0.52
N ALA A 68 -8.31 13.99 -1.28
CA ALA A 68 -8.18 14.46 -2.66
C ALA A 68 -9.25 13.87 -3.58
N LEU A 69 -9.62 12.60 -3.35
CA LEU A 69 -10.61 11.90 -4.18
C LEU A 69 -12.03 11.98 -3.61
N ASN A 70 -12.19 12.50 -2.42
CA ASN A 70 -13.47 12.54 -1.70
C ASN A 70 -14.10 11.14 -1.59
N VAL A 71 -13.29 10.15 -1.20
CA VAL A 71 -13.73 8.77 -0.94
C VAL A 71 -13.47 8.38 0.50
N GLU A 72 -14.29 7.49 1.05
CA GLU A 72 -14.08 6.94 2.38
C GLU A 72 -12.97 5.91 2.38
N VAL A 73 -12.17 5.89 3.43
CA VAL A 73 -11.17 4.86 3.67
C VAL A 73 -11.82 3.67 4.37
N GLN A 74 -11.66 2.49 3.80
CA GLN A 74 -12.13 1.25 4.41
C GLN A 74 -11.00 0.65 5.25
N ILE A 75 -11.23 0.50 6.54
CA ILE A 75 -10.24 -0.07 7.47
C ILE A 75 -10.48 -1.57 7.57
N THR A 76 -9.41 -2.37 7.38
CA THR A 76 -9.52 -3.82 7.45
C THR A 76 -8.31 -4.44 8.14
N THR A 77 -8.56 -5.39 9.03
CA THR A 77 -7.51 -6.16 9.71
C THR A 77 -6.74 -7.08 8.76
N ALA A 78 -7.28 -7.35 7.58
CA ALA A 78 -6.60 -8.15 6.56
C ALA A 78 -5.28 -7.51 6.10
N LEU A 79 -5.13 -6.19 6.25
CA LEU A 79 -3.94 -5.46 5.83
C LEU A 79 -2.97 -5.14 6.99
N GLN A 80 -3.27 -5.55 8.22
CA GLN A 80 -2.38 -5.33 9.36
C GLN A 80 -1.19 -6.30 9.33
N GLU A 81 -0.15 -5.99 10.09
CA GLU A 81 1.01 -6.88 10.24
C GLU A 81 0.58 -8.28 10.65
N GLY A 82 1.26 -9.30 10.10
CA GLY A 82 0.97 -10.71 10.37
C GLY A 82 0.82 -11.53 9.08
N PRO A 83 -0.07 -12.52 9.07
CA PRO A 83 -0.31 -13.34 7.87
C PRO A 83 -0.88 -12.49 6.71
N HIS A 84 -0.45 -12.80 5.49
CA HIS A 84 -0.88 -12.04 4.31
C HIS A 84 -2.04 -12.68 3.53
N ASP A 85 -2.58 -13.81 4.00
CA ASP A 85 -3.63 -14.55 3.28
C ASP A 85 -4.88 -13.69 3.05
N GLY A 86 -5.30 -12.96 4.07
CA GLY A 86 -6.46 -12.07 3.97
C GLY A 86 -6.23 -10.94 2.99
N ALA A 87 -5.04 -10.35 2.97
CA ALA A 87 -4.67 -9.31 2.03
C ALA A 87 -4.67 -9.84 0.59
N LEU A 88 -4.11 -11.03 0.37
CA LEU A 88 -4.11 -11.67 -0.93
C LEU A 88 -5.54 -11.89 -1.45
N ALA A 89 -6.43 -12.37 -0.58
CA ALA A 89 -7.83 -12.58 -0.94
C ALA A 89 -8.52 -11.28 -1.35
N LEU A 90 -8.27 -10.18 -0.61
CA LEU A 90 -8.83 -8.86 -0.95
C LEU A 90 -8.29 -8.33 -2.28
N VAL A 91 -7.00 -8.49 -2.53
CA VAL A 91 -6.38 -8.07 -3.79
C VAL A 91 -7.02 -8.83 -4.97
N ARG A 92 -7.23 -10.12 -4.82
CA ARG A 92 -7.92 -10.94 -5.83
C ARG A 92 -9.36 -10.48 -6.05
N GLN A 93 -10.08 -10.24 -4.95
CA GLN A 93 -11.48 -9.82 -5.00
C GLN A 93 -11.66 -8.47 -5.71
N LEU A 94 -10.72 -7.55 -5.55
CA LEU A 94 -10.81 -6.19 -6.09
C LEU A 94 -9.98 -5.99 -7.36
N ALA A 95 -9.45 -7.05 -7.95
CA ALA A 95 -8.60 -6.99 -9.14
C ALA A 95 -9.30 -6.44 -10.38
N SER A 96 -10.63 -6.47 -10.42
CA SER A 96 -11.41 -5.93 -11.55
C SER A 96 -11.70 -4.43 -11.43
N GLY A 97 -11.34 -3.82 -10.31
CA GLY A 97 -11.57 -2.39 -10.06
C GLY A 97 -10.29 -1.57 -10.16
N SER A 98 -10.23 -0.51 -9.36
CA SER A 98 -9.06 0.34 -9.21
C SER A 98 -8.89 0.70 -7.72
N ALA A 99 -8.29 -0.20 -6.97
CA ALA A 99 -8.19 -0.12 -5.51
C ALA A 99 -6.76 0.13 -5.05
N ALA A 100 -6.61 1.01 -4.06
CA ALA A 100 -5.33 1.25 -3.37
C ALA A 100 -5.38 0.63 -1.97
N PHE A 101 -4.36 -0.15 -1.64
CA PHE A 101 -4.22 -0.85 -0.38
C PHE A 101 -3.02 -0.29 0.37
N PHE A 102 -3.25 0.23 1.57
CA PHE A 102 -2.19 0.80 2.42
C PHE A 102 -1.85 -0.21 3.51
N SER A 103 -0.61 -0.70 3.52
CA SER A 103 -0.20 -1.81 4.37
C SER A 103 1.28 -1.72 4.76
N HIS A 104 1.87 -2.84 5.07
CA HIS A 104 3.16 -2.97 5.75
C HIS A 104 4.18 -3.75 4.94
N GLY A 105 5.45 -3.64 5.37
CA GLY A 105 6.59 -4.29 4.72
C GLY A 105 6.67 -5.80 4.86
N ASP A 106 5.83 -6.42 5.68
CA ASP A 106 5.69 -7.88 5.74
C ASP A 106 4.53 -8.38 4.87
N ILE A 107 3.45 -7.60 4.76
CA ILE A 107 2.25 -7.99 4.01
C ILE A 107 2.47 -7.87 2.51
N ILE A 108 2.94 -6.72 2.04
CA ILE A 108 3.08 -6.45 0.61
C ILE A 108 4.01 -7.46 -0.08
N PRO A 109 5.23 -7.74 0.43
CA PRO A 109 6.07 -8.75 -0.21
C PRO A 109 5.44 -10.15 -0.22
N GLY A 110 4.72 -10.53 0.83
CA GLY A 110 4.02 -11.82 0.88
C GLY A 110 2.97 -11.94 -0.20
N VAL A 111 2.15 -10.91 -0.39
CA VAL A 111 1.15 -10.85 -1.47
C VAL A 111 1.84 -10.94 -2.83
N LEU A 112 2.90 -10.15 -3.05
CA LEU A 112 3.62 -10.14 -4.33
C LEU A 112 4.21 -11.51 -4.65
N GLN A 113 4.81 -12.19 -3.69
CA GLN A 113 5.39 -13.51 -3.90
C GLN A 113 4.33 -14.54 -4.28
N SER A 114 3.17 -14.51 -3.62
CA SER A 114 2.05 -15.38 -3.96
C SER A 114 1.53 -15.11 -5.38
N LEU A 115 1.38 -13.86 -5.75
CA LEU A 115 0.95 -13.47 -7.11
C LEU A 115 1.99 -13.87 -8.17
N ALA A 116 3.27 -13.74 -7.85
CA ALA A 116 4.34 -14.15 -8.75
C ALA A 116 4.27 -15.64 -9.05
N GLN A 117 3.97 -16.46 -8.04
CA GLN A 117 3.85 -17.91 -8.20
C GLN A 117 2.56 -18.30 -8.91
N GLU A 118 1.45 -17.70 -8.53
CA GLU A 118 0.12 -18.08 -9.04
C GLU A 118 -0.13 -17.54 -10.45
N ASP A 119 0.31 -16.31 -10.73
CA ASP A 119 0.03 -15.63 -12.01
C ASP A 119 1.26 -15.56 -12.92
N ASN A 120 2.37 -16.13 -12.50
CA ASN A 120 3.64 -16.04 -13.21
C ASN A 120 4.08 -14.57 -13.44
N LEU A 121 3.85 -13.74 -12.41
CA LEU A 121 4.09 -12.31 -12.47
C LEU A 121 5.58 -12.00 -12.27
N ASP A 122 6.15 -11.22 -13.15
CA ASP A 122 7.55 -10.80 -13.05
C ASP A 122 7.68 -9.59 -12.12
N LEU A 123 8.38 -9.78 -11.00
CA LEU A 123 8.64 -8.75 -10.00
C LEU A 123 10.05 -8.16 -10.09
N GLY A 124 10.86 -8.64 -11.06
CA GLY A 124 12.27 -8.31 -11.11
C GLY A 124 13.11 -9.23 -10.21
N GLU A 125 14.39 -8.92 -10.07
CA GLU A 125 15.33 -9.79 -9.35
C GLU A 125 15.08 -9.84 -7.85
N SER A 126 14.71 -8.70 -7.26
CA SER A 126 14.46 -8.60 -5.82
C SER A 126 13.32 -7.61 -5.58
N PRO A 127 12.13 -8.09 -5.19
CA PRO A 127 11.01 -7.18 -4.95
C PRO A 127 11.35 -6.23 -3.82
N ARG A 128 11.31 -4.94 -4.10
CA ARG A 128 11.52 -3.88 -3.12
C ARG A 128 10.20 -3.53 -2.46
N CYS A 129 10.28 -3.03 -1.24
CA CYS A 129 9.09 -2.53 -0.54
C CYS A 129 9.52 -1.48 0.49
N GLN A 130 10.08 -0.38 0.02
CA GLN A 130 10.48 0.73 0.89
C GLN A 130 9.26 1.47 1.42
N LYS A 131 9.39 2.11 2.57
CA LYS A 131 8.32 2.96 3.11
C LYS A 131 7.94 4.02 2.09
N ALA A 132 6.64 4.25 1.91
CA ALA A 132 6.08 5.16 0.92
C ALA A 132 6.31 4.74 -0.54
N SER A 133 6.64 3.48 -0.79
CA SER A 133 6.71 2.93 -2.15
C SER A 133 5.36 2.39 -2.61
N ILE A 134 5.22 2.23 -3.91
CA ILE A 134 4.00 1.70 -4.54
C ILE A 134 4.37 0.55 -5.46
N TRP A 135 3.59 -0.52 -5.42
CA TRP A 135 3.54 -1.52 -6.49
C TRP A 135 2.24 -1.34 -7.26
N ILE A 136 2.34 -1.17 -8.56
CA ILE A 136 1.19 -1.06 -9.46
C ILE A 136 1.04 -2.39 -10.17
N LEU A 137 -0.09 -3.06 -9.94
CA LEU A 137 -0.40 -4.36 -10.52
C LEU A 137 -1.56 -4.20 -11.48
N GLU A 138 -1.39 -4.63 -12.71
CA GLU A 138 -2.45 -4.57 -13.72
C GLU A 138 -2.94 -5.96 -14.07
N ALA A 139 -4.26 -6.15 -13.99
CA ALA A 139 -4.91 -7.40 -14.36
C ALA A 139 -5.28 -7.40 -15.84
N GLY A 140 -5.33 -8.60 -16.44
CA GLY A 140 -5.78 -8.76 -17.81
C GLY A 140 -7.26 -8.42 -17.96
N SER A 141 -7.65 -7.99 -19.16
CA SER A 141 -9.03 -7.52 -19.44
C SER A 141 -10.09 -8.61 -19.37
N LEU A 142 -9.72 -9.87 -19.56
CA LEU A 142 -10.64 -11.01 -19.59
C LEU A 142 -10.54 -11.93 -18.39
N THR A 143 -9.55 -11.68 -17.51
CA THR A 143 -9.30 -12.50 -16.33
C THR A 143 -8.91 -11.58 -15.18
N SER A 144 -9.08 -12.05 -13.94
CA SER A 144 -8.56 -11.32 -12.77
C SER A 144 -7.09 -11.64 -12.48
N GLN A 145 -6.42 -12.30 -13.44
CA GLN A 145 -5.00 -12.62 -13.33
C GLN A 145 -4.15 -11.37 -13.59
N PHE A 146 -3.19 -11.12 -12.72
CA PHE A 146 -2.27 -10.00 -12.90
C PHE A 146 -1.23 -10.31 -13.96
N VAL A 147 -0.99 -9.37 -14.85
CA VAL A 147 -0.10 -9.55 -16.00
C VAL A 147 1.13 -8.64 -15.93
N THR A 148 1.06 -7.51 -15.23
CA THR A 148 2.21 -6.60 -15.04
C THR A 148 2.32 -6.14 -13.60
N ALA A 149 3.56 -5.90 -13.16
CA ALA A 149 3.88 -5.31 -11.86
C ALA A 149 4.96 -4.26 -12.06
N THR A 150 4.71 -3.06 -11.55
CA THR A 150 5.65 -1.94 -11.65
C THR A 150 5.91 -1.36 -10.27
N TYR A 151 7.19 -1.22 -9.91
CA TYR A 151 7.59 -0.63 -8.64
C TYR A 151 7.87 0.86 -8.80
N ILE A 152 7.29 1.67 -7.91
CA ILE A 152 7.55 3.11 -7.82
C ILE A 152 8.26 3.37 -6.50
N SER A 153 9.48 3.90 -6.57
CA SER A 153 10.28 4.26 -5.40
C SER A 153 9.59 5.37 -4.59
N PRO A 154 9.91 5.48 -3.28
CA PRO A 154 9.34 6.54 -2.45
C PRO A 154 9.62 7.93 -3.02
N PRO A 155 8.72 8.91 -2.76
CA PRO A 155 8.99 10.30 -3.10
C PRO A 155 10.28 10.79 -2.44
N HIS A 156 11.04 11.60 -3.16
CA HIS A 156 12.26 12.19 -2.62
C HIS A 156 11.91 13.20 -1.53
N TRP A 157 12.63 13.09 -0.39
CA TRP A 157 12.53 14.04 0.71
C TRP A 157 13.83 14.82 0.82
N ASP A 158 13.78 16.08 0.48
CA ASP A 158 14.91 16.99 0.65
C ASP A 158 14.69 17.80 1.92
N LYS A 159 15.57 17.64 2.87
CA LYS A 159 15.48 18.39 4.15
C LYS A 159 15.85 19.86 4.00
N GLY A 160 16.17 20.29 2.79
CA GLY A 160 16.45 21.66 2.43
C GLY A 160 17.76 22.19 2.95
#